data_76a9b28e83a1ed1b7edad5cdef73554a
#
_entry.id   76a9b28e83a1ed1b7edad5cdef73554a
#
_cell.length_a   1.000
_cell.length_b   1.000
_cell.length_c   1.000
_cell.angle_alpha   90.00
_cell.angle_beta   90.00
_cell.angle_gamma   90.00
#
_symmetry.space_group_name_H-M   'P 1'
#
loop_
_entity.id
_entity.type
_entity.pdbx_description
1 polymer ?
#
loop_
_entity_poly.entity_id
_entity_poly.type
_entity_poly.pdbx_seq_one_letter_code
_entity_poly.pdbx_strand_id
1 'polypeptide(L)'
;MKKLVCTGGGSAGHVIPTLPIMEYLIARSWQVVYVGSTSGLEERLVKPLDVTFHSIMTGKLRRYWSMDNLVDFFRVPIGVAQAIRILRKESPDVVFSKGGYVAFPIVFAAWLCRVPVVAHESDVSPGLANRLCFRFVNSLCVNFGSIRAPVPRLVVTGTPMRRALLEGNAERGRERLGFQQXIPIILVVGGSLGAXRXNXLXHEALXLLVDEFDVVHVCGLGNVDATHENDSHYRQLEYVDDGWGDILACADVVISRAGANSVVELLTLNKPNILVPLPATVSRGDQIENAEFAHSAGYSKVLQEDELNVEILTRTIREVFSNRSFWQERLSKFGSXDALALIISEIERAIADVD
;
A
#
# COMPACT_ATOMS: atom_id res chain seq x y z
N MET A 1 15.51 27.05 -4.49
CA MET A 1 14.24 26.29 -4.45
C MET A 1 14.61 24.81 -4.33
N LYS A 2 14.11 24.10 -3.28
CA LYS A 2 14.48 22.70 -3.06
C LYS A 2 13.82 21.78 -4.09
N LYS A 3 14.52 20.70 -4.43
CA LYS A 3 14.05 19.73 -5.43
C LYS A 3 14.14 18.30 -4.93
N LEU A 4 13.03 17.58 -5.04
CA LEU A 4 12.93 16.14 -4.73
C LEU A 4 12.87 15.34 -6.04
N VAL A 5 13.64 14.27 -6.12
CA VAL A 5 13.37 13.18 -7.08
C VAL A 5 12.69 12.06 -6.31
N CYS A 6 11.49 11.66 -6.74
CA CYS A 6 10.73 10.58 -6.16
C CYS A 6 10.79 9.35 -7.06
N THR A 7 10.88 8.15 -6.49
CA THR A 7 10.88 6.90 -7.25
C THR A 7 10.21 5.77 -6.49
N GLY A 8 9.64 4.88 -7.24
CA GLY A 8 9.00 3.66 -6.77
C GLY A 8 8.20 3.08 -7.92
N GLY A 9 8.00 1.79 -7.94
CA GLY A 9 7.25 1.25 -9.07
C GLY A 9 7.12 -0.26 -9.08
N GLY A 10 6.49 -0.73 -10.15
CA GLY A 10 6.18 -2.13 -10.32
C GLY A 10 4.80 -2.53 -9.78
N SER A 11 4.27 -1.74 -8.86
CA SER A 11 2.91 -1.93 -8.35
C SER A 11 2.37 -0.61 -7.80
N ALA A 12 1.05 -0.49 -7.71
CA ALA A 12 0.39 0.69 -7.14
C ALA A 12 0.83 0.94 -5.68
N GLY A 13 1.12 -0.12 -4.94
CA GLY A 13 1.60 -0.03 -3.55
C GLY A 13 2.95 0.68 -3.39
N HIS A 14 3.75 0.77 -4.46
CA HIS A 14 5.00 1.53 -4.44
C HIS A 14 4.86 2.95 -4.99
N VAL A 15 3.68 3.32 -5.51
CA VAL A 15 3.45 4.65 -6.08
C VAL A 15 2.47 5.46 -5.24
N ILE A 16 1.31 4.89 -4.93
CA ILE A 16 0.25 5.62 -4.23
C ILE A 16 0.73 6.27 -2.92
N PRO A 17 1.52 5.61 -2.07
CA PRO A 17 1.99 6.27 -0.84
C PRO A 17 2.97 7.43 -1.07
N THR A 18 3.51 7.61 -2.29
CA THR A 18 4.36 8.77 -2.57
C THR A 18 3.55 10.03 -2.88
N LEU A 19 2.27 9.86 -3.28
CA LEU A 19 1.43 11.00 -3.70
C LEU A 19 1.28 12.05 -2.57
N PRO A 20 0.93 11.66 -1.31
CA PRO A 20 0.82 12.67 -0.25
C PRO A 20 2.13 13.43 0.02
N ILE A 21 3.28 12.76 -0.11
CA ILE A 21 4.60 13.39 0.07
C ILE A 21 4.80 14.45 -1.03
N MET A 22 4.53 14.06 -2.28
CA MET A 22 4.69 14.96 -3.42
C MET A 22 3.74 16.16 -3.32
N GLU A 23 2.45 15.91 -3.04
CA GLU A 23 1.44 16.97 -2.85
C GLU A 23 1.88 17.96 -1.78
N TYR A 24 2.35 17.47 -0.64
CA TYR A 24 2.80 18.30 0.48
C TYR A 24 3.97 19.21 0.07
N LEU A 25 4.95 18.65 -0.64
CA LEU A 25 6.15 19.39 -1.04
C LEU A 25 5.84 20.39 -2.17
N ILE A 26 5.01 20.01 -3.14
CA ILE A 26 4.56 20.93 -4.21
C ILE A 26 3.85 22.14 -3.60
N ALA A 27 2.97 21.92 -2.61
CA ALA A 27 2.25 23.00 -1.93
C ALA A 27 3.22 23.95 -1.19
N ARG A 28 4.47 23.54 -0.94
CA ARG A 28 5.53 24.34 -0.30
C ARG A 28 6.56 24.83 -1.30
N SER A 29 6.20 24.87 -2.57
CA SER A 29 7.02 25.39 -3.68
C SER A 29 8.32 24.61 -3.91
N TRP A 30 8.34 23.31 -3.57
CA TRP A 30 9.43 22.44 -4.01
C TRP A 30 9.18 22.02 -5.45
N GLN A 31 10.25 21.83 -6.19
CA GLN A 31 10.18 21.12 -7.47
C GLN A 31 10.18 19.62 -7.20
N VAL A 32 9.27 18.92 -7.84
CA VAL A 32 9.16 17.46 -7.69
C VAL A 32 9.27 16.81 -9.07
N VAL A 33 10.14 15.80 -9.15
CA VAL A 33 10.36 14.99 -10.35
C VAL A 33 10.08 13.54 -9.97
N TYR A 34 9.39 12.79 -10.82
CA TYR A 34 9.20 11.36 -10.62
C TYR A 34 10.00 10.57 -11.65
N VAL A 35 10.70 9.53 -11.17
CA VAL A 35 11.42 8.62 -12.05
C VAL A 35 10.82 7.23 -11.91
N GLY A 36 10.25 6.72 -13.01
CA GLY A 36 9.57 5.42 -13.07
C GLY A 36 10.14 4.52 -14.16
N SER A 37 9.44 3.42 -14.44
CA SER A 37 9.83 2.51 -15.52
C SER A 37 9.19 2.94 -16.86
N THR A 38 9.80 2.51 -17.97
CA THR A 38 9.32 2.82 -19.33
C THR A 38 7.95 2.24 -19.65
N SER A 39 7.52 1.21 -18.97
CA SER A 39 6.29 0.50 -19.28
C SER A 39 5.42 0.25 -18.04
N GLY A 40 5.64 1.03 -16.99
CA GLY A 40 4.93 0.87 -15.73
C GLY A 40 3.67 1.71 -15.62
N LEU A 41 2.97 1.49 -14.54
CA LEU A 41 1.74 2.23 -14.19
C LEU A 41 2.06 3.57 -13.53
N GLU A 42 3.34 3.83 -13.26
CA GLU A 42 3.80 4.96 -12.46
C GLU A 42 3.35 6.30 -13.08
N GLU A 43 3.62 6.48 -14.39
CA GLU A 43 3.29 7.73 -15.09
C GLU A 43 1.80 8.06 -14.96
N ARG A 44 0.94 7.07 -15.16
CA ARG A 44 -0.52 7.25 -15.07
C ARG A 44 -0.94 7.69 -13.65
N LEU A 45 -0.33 7.08 -12.63
CA LEU A 45 -0.69 7.37 -11.23
C LEU A 45 -0.22 8.75 -10.76
N VAL A 46 0.94 9.23 -11.25
CA VAL A 46 1.46 10.54 -10.82
C VAL A 46 0.98 11.70 -11.71
N LYS A 47 0.40 11.40 -12.87
CA LYS A 47 -0.07 12.40 -13.83
C LYS A 47 -0.95 13.51 -13.23
N PRO A 48 -1.89 13.19 -12.29
CA PRO A 48 -2.74 14.25 -11.72
C PRO A 48 -1.97 15.34 -10.96
N LEU A 49 -0.72 15.08 -10.54
CA LEU A 49 0.09 16.04 -9.80
C LEU A 49 0.88 17.00 -10.72
N ASP A 50 0.82 16.79 -12.02
CA ASP A 50 1.54 17.60 -13.04
C ASP A 50 3.05 17.72 -12.72
N VAL A 51 3.66 16.63 -12.26
CA VAL A 51 5.11 16.56 -11.98
C VAL A 51 5.88 16.14 -13.23
N THR A 52 7.13 16.58 -13.34
CA THR A 52 8.01 16.11 -14.42
C THR A 52 8.24 14.60 -14.24
N PHE A 53 7.97 13.82 -15.30
CA PHE A 53 8.17 12.38 -15.29
C PHE A 53 9.31 11.99 -16.21
N HIS A 54 10.24 11.19 -15.70
CA HIS A 54 11.28 10.54 -16.50
C HIS A 54 11.12 9.04 -16.38
N SER A 55 11.36 8.33 -17.48
CA SER A 55 11.39 6.88 -17.46
C SER A 55 12.79 6.32 -17.66
N ILE A 56 13.07 5.20 -17.00
CA ILE A 56 14.34 4.49 -17.18
C ILE A 56 14.08 3.02 -17.50
N MET A 57 15.06 2.40 -18.12
CA MET A 57 15.05 0.95 -18.29
C MET A 57 15.24 0.28 -16.92
N THR A 58 14.44 -0.73 -16.65
CA THR A 58 14.49 -1.46 -15.39
C THR A 58 14.48 -2.97 -15.68
N GLY A 59 15.11 -3.74 -14.80
CA GLY A 59 15.06 -5.20 -14.85
C GLY A 59 14.25 -5.73 -13.67
N LYS A 60 13.31 -6.63 -13.95
CA LYS A 60 12.58 -7.36 -12.91
C LYS A 60 13.44 -8.55 -12.46
N LEU A 61 14.19 -8.38 -11.39
CA LEU A 61 14.98 -9.48 -10.81
C LEU A 61 14.02 -10.55 -10.27
N ARG A 62 13.72 -11.52 -11.13
CA ARG A 62 12.86 -12.66 -10.79
C ARG A 62 13.66 -13.69 -10.00
N ARG A 63 13.02 -14.33 -9.02
CA ARG A 63 13.68 -15.32 -8.15
C ARG A 63 13.86 -16.70 -8.81
N TYR A 64 13.28 -16.91 -10.01
CA TYR A 64 13.39 -18.16 -10.74
C TYR A 64 14.21 -17.95 -12.01
N TRP A 65 14.86 -19.03 -12.47
CA TRP A 65 15.64 -19.01 -13.71
C TRP A 65 14.75 -18.75 -14.91
N SER A 66 15.02 -17.68 -15.63
CA SER A 66 14.37 -17.40 -16.91
C SER A 66 15.36 -16.66 -17.82
N MET A 67 15.21 -16.82 -19.12
CA MET A 67 16.02 -16.07 -20.12
C MET A 67 15.85 -14.56 -19.94
N ASP A 68 14.69 -14.13 -19.43
CA ASP A 68 14.44 -12.71 -19.13
C ASP A 68 15.42 -12.16 -18.09
N ASN A 69 15.89 -12.99 -17.14
CA ASN A 69 16.85 -12.55 -16.13
C ASN A 69 18.18 -12.14 -16.76
N LEU A 70 18.58 -12.81 -17.85
CA LEU A 70 19.81 -12.44 -18.56
C LEU A 70 19.65 -11.09 -19.26
N VAL A 71 18.50 -10.84 -19.88
CA VAL A 71 18.16 -9.54 -20.49
C VAL A 71 18.10 -8.45 -19.40
N ASP A 72 17.45 -8.75 -18.28
CA ASP A 72 17.31 -7.82 -17.16
C ASP A 72 18.65 -7.47 -16.53
N PHE A 73 19.62 -8.41 -16.53
CA PHE A 73 20.98 -8.15 -16.06
C PHE A 73 21.66 -7.01 -16.84
N PHE A 74 21.42 -6.94 -18.16
CA PHE A 74 21.97 -5.86 -18.98
C PHE A 74 21.14 -4.56 -18.90
N ARG A 75 19.85 -4.66 -18.60
CA ARG A 75 18.97 -3.49 -18.44
C ARG A 75 19.31 -2.65 -17.20
N VAL A 76 19.76 -3.28 -16.11
CA VAL A 76 20.05 -2.56 -14.87
C VAL A 76 21.19 -1.54 -15.05
N PRO A 77 22.36 -1.91 -15.64
CA PRO A 77 23.42 -0.91 -15.89
C PRO A 77 22.97 0.23 -16.79
N ILE A 78 22.14 -0.06 -17.81
CA ILE A 78 21.61 1.00 -18.69
C ILE A 78 20.70 1.91 -17.87
N GLY A 79 19.83 1.36 -17.05
CA GLY A 79 18.97 2.13 -16.15
C GLY A 79 19.76 3.02 -15.19
N VAL A 80 20.87 2.50 -14.65
CA VAL A 80 21.78 3.28 -13.78
C VAL A 80 22.38 4.47 -14.57
N ALA A 81 22.87 4.23 -15.80
CA ALA A 81 23.42 5.29 -16.63
C ALA A 81 22.37 6.38 -16.96
N GLN A 82 21.14 5.94 -17.27
CA GLN A 82 20.00 6.86 -17.50
C GLN A 82 19.69 7.65 -16.22
N ALA A 83 19.65 6.97 -15.06
CA ALA A 83 19.38 7.62 -13.77
C ALA A 83 20.47 8.66 -13.44
N ILE A 84 21.75 8.36 -13.66
CA ILE A 84 22.86 9.32 -13.46
C ILE A 84 22.62 10.56 -14.34
N ARG A 85 22.27 10.35 -15.62
CA ARG A 85 22.02 11.48 -16.54
C ARG A 85 20.85 12.34 -16.06
N ILE A 86 19.76 11.70 -15.59
CA ILE A 86 18.58 12.41 -15.06
C ILE A 86 18.97 13.18 -13.79
N LEU A 87 19.65 12.54 -12.84
CA LEU A 87 20.04 13.19 -11.57
C LEU A 87 20.98 14.38 -11.80
N ARG A 88 21.91 14.26 -12.75
CA ARG A 88 22.80 15.38 -13.11
C ARG A 88 22.05 16.52 -13.77
N LYS A 89 21.06 16.21 -14.62
CA LYS A 89 20.22 17.23 -15.27
C LYS A 89 19.32 17.94 -14.26
N GLU A 90 18.66 17.15 -13.41
CA GLU A 90 17.69 17.70 -12.45
C GLU A 90 18.35 18.31 -11.22
N SER A 91 19.55 17.86 -10.86
CA SER A 91 20.32 18.35 -9.70
C SER A 91 19.44 18.41 -8.43
N PRO A 92 18.83 17.27 -8.00
CA PRO A 92 17.97 17.30 -6.83
C PRO A 92 18.76 17.41 -5.52
N ASP A 93 18.12 17.96 -4.51
CA ASP A 93 18.65 18.02 -3.15
C ASP A 93 18.55 16.67 -2.43
N VAL A 94 17.56 15.84 -2.83
CA VAL A 94 17.29 14.54 -2.17
C VAL A 94 16.53 13.61 -3.11
N VAL A 95 16.72 12.30 -2.91
CA VAL A 95 15.93 11.26 -3.56
C VAL A 95 15.06 10.59 -2.49
N PHE A 96 13.76 10.43 -2.76
CA PHE A 96 12.87 9.59 -1.95
C PHE A 96 12.53 8.32 -2.74
N SER A 97 12.78 7.16 -2.13
CA SER A 97 12.56 5.85 -2.77
C SER A 97 11.51 5.03 -2.01
N LYS A 98 10.38 4.75 -2.66
CA LYS A 98 9.34 3.87 -2.09
C LYS A 98 9.60 2.39 -2.38
N GLY A 99 10.63 2.10 -3.18
CA GLY A 99 11.00 0.72 -3.47
C GLY A 99 10.40 0.15 -4.75
N GLY A 100 10.40 -1.17 -4.81
CA GLY A 100 10.09 -1.87 -6.04
C GLY A 100 11.32 -2.00 -6.94
N TYR A 101 11.22 -2.79 -8.00
CA TYR A 101 12.37 -3.09 -8.87
C TYR A 101 12.89 -1.83 -9.61
N VAL A 102 12.07 -0.80 -9.70
CA VAL A 102 12.43 0.49 -10.34
C VAL A 102 13.45 1.26 -9.49
N ALA A 103 13.41 1.06 -8.17
CA ALA A 103 14.16 1.90 -7.23
C ALA A 103 15.68 1.72 -7.30
N PHE A 104 16.16 0.49 -7.50
CA PHE A 104 17.59 0.19 -7.35
C PHE A 104 18.47 1.03 -8.28
N PRO A 105 18.20 1.13 -9.60
CA PRO A 105 19.05 1.96 -10.47
C PRO A 105 19.13 3.42 -10.02
N ILE A 106 18.04 3.98 -9.51
CA ILE A 106 17.96 5.39 -9.09
C ILE A 106 18.70 5.60 -7.77
N VAL A 107 18.49 4.70 -6.79
CA VAL A 107 19.15 4.78 -5.48
C VAL A 107 20.68 4.63 -5.64
N PHE A 108 21.11 3.68 -6.47
CA PHE A 108 22.54 3.47 -6.73
C PHE A 108 23.15 4.68 -7.47
N ALA A 109 22.43 5.22 -8.48
CA ALA A 109 22.87 6.43 -9.18
C ALA A 109 22.95 7.65 -8.24
N ALA A 110 21.98 7.79 -7.33
CA ALA A 110 21.99 8.90 -6.35
C ALA A 110 23.23 8.81 -5.45
N TRP A 111 23.54 7.59 -4.97
CA TRP A 111 24.76 7.37 -4.18
C TRP A 111 26.02 7.77 -4.97
N LEU A 112 26.12 7.37 -6.25
CA LEU A 112 27.25 7.76 -7.12
C LEU A 112 27.34 9.28 -7.33
N CYS A 113 26.18 9.95 -7.39
CA CYS A 113 26.09 11.40 -7.57
C CYS A 113 26.18 12.19 -6.27
N ARG A 114 26.32 11.49 -5.12
CA ARG A 114 26.34 12.07 -3.77
C ARG A 114 25.06 12.83 -3.41
N VAL A 115 23.93 12.38 -3.94
CA VAL A 115 22.60 12.90 -3.58
C VAL A 115 22.06 12.04 -2.45
N PRO A 116 21.64 12.61 -1.31
CA PRO A 116 21.14 11.81 -0.18
C PRO A 116 19.84 11.09 -0.55
N VAL A 117 19.65 9.91 0.03
CA VAL A 117 18.50 9.06 -0.25
C VAL A 117 17.75 8.73 1.04
N VAL A 118 16.45 8.99 1.04
CA VAL A 118 15.52 8.51 2.07
C VAL A 118 14.68 7.40 1.41
N ALA A 119 14.72 6.21 1.98
CA ALA A 119 13.93 5.07 1.46
C ALA A 119 12.77 4.74 2.40
N HIS A 120 11.77 4.07 1.87
CA HIS A 120 10.62 3.59 2.64
C HIS A 120 10.36 2.13 2.33
N GLU A 121 10.16 1.33 3.38
CA GLU A 121 9.76 -0.08 3.27
C GLU A 121 8.43 -0.29 3.98
N SER A 122 7.46 -0.83 3.26
CA SER A 122 6.12 -1.07 3.80
C SER A 122 5.97 -2.44 4.48
N ASP A 123 6.58 -3.48 3.89
CA ASP A 123 6.41 -4.86 4.37
C ASP A 123 7.25 -5.14 5.61
N VAL A 124 6.80 -6.06 6.45
CA VAL A 124 7.57 -6.56 7.60
C VAL A 124 8.90 -7.17 7.13
N SER A 125 8.87 -7.88 5.99
CA SER A 125 10.07 -8.46 5.38
C SER A 125 10.44 -7.67 4.13
N PRO A 126 11.54 -6.92 4.16
CA PRO A 126 11.90 -6.06 3.03
C PRO A 126 12.07 -6.81 1.71
N GLY A 127 11.54 -6.23 0.66
CA GLY A 127 11.70 -6.75 -0.69
C GLY A 127 13.16 -6.76 -1.15
N LEU A 128 13.51 -7.65 -2.09
CA LEU A 128 14.88 -7.78 -2.60
C LEU A 128 15.45 -6.46 -3.09
N ALA A 129 14.67 -5.68 -3.83
CA ALA A 129 15.12 -4.38 -4.35
C ALA A 129 15.52 -3.43 -3.21
N ASN A 130 14.69 -3.33 -2.17
CA ASN A 130 14.98 -2.49 -1.01
C ASN A 130 16.21 -3.01 -0.25
N ARG A 131 16.34 -4.33 -0.08
CA ARG A 131 17.51 -4.93 0.60
C ARG A 131 18.81 -4.57 -0.12
N LEU A 132 18.80 -4.57 -1.46
CA LEU A 132 19.97 -4.16 -2.26
C LEU A 132 20.27 -2.66 -2.09
N CYS A 133 19.25 -1.84 -1.86
CA CYS A 133 19.39 -0.40 -1.68
C CYS A 133 19.95 0.01 -0.30
N PHE A 134 19.81 -0.85 0.74
CA PHE A 134 20.11 -0.47 2.13
C PHE A 134 21.51 0.13 2.32
N ARG A 135 22.49 -0.29 1.55
CA ARG A 135 23.88 0.22 1.63
C ARG A 135 24.06 1.62 1.06
N PHE A 136 23.06 2.11 0.34
CA PHE A 136 23.14 3.34 -0.44
C PHE A 136 22.18 4.42 0.06
N VAL A 137 21.42 4.14 1.14
CA VAL A 137 20.44 5.08 1.69
C VAL A 137 20.97 5.73 2.96
N ASN A 138 20.57 6.97 3.20
CA ASN A 138 20.90 7.72 4.41
C ASN A 138 19.96 7.38 5.56
N SER A 139 18.66 7.21 5.24
CA SER A 139 17.69 6.73 6.23
C SER A 139 16.64 5.84 5.58
N LEU A 140 16.11 4.91 6.39
CA LEU A 140 15.05 3.99 6.01
C LEU A 140 13.84 4.23 6.92
N CYS A 141 12.75 4.69 6.33
CA CYS A 141 11.45 4.80 6.96
C CYS A 141 10.75 3.45 6.84
N VAL A 142 10.06 2.99 7.89
CA VAL A 142 9.40 1.68 7.89
C VAL A 142 8.02 1.77 8.52
N ASN A 143 7.14 0.85 8.12
CA ASN A 143 5.83 0.71 8.74
C ASN A 143 5.91 0.05 10.12
N PHE A 144 6.80 -0.92 10.26
CA PHE A 144 6.80 -1.82 11.41
C PHE A 144 8.15 -1.80 12.13
N GLY A 145 8.12 -1.64 13.44
CA GLY A 145 9.33 -1.55 14.27
C GLY A 145 10.12 -2.85 14.40
N SER A 146 9.58 -3.94 13.90
CA SER A 146 10.26 -5.25 13.89
C SER A 146 11.39 -5.35 12.85
N ILE A 147 11.38 -4.47 11.84
CA ILE A 147 12.37 -4.51 10.76
C ILE A 147 13.77 -4.24 11.29
N ARG A 148 14.74 -5.03 10.80
CA ARG A 148 16.17 -4.81 11.05
C ARG A 148 16.87 -4.67 9.69
N ALA A 149 17.58 -3.57 9.50
CA ALA A 149 18.27 -3.28 8.24
C ALA A 149 19.62 -2.63 8.52
N PRO A 150 20.67 -2.95 7.75
CA PRO A 150 21.99 -2.34 7.92
C PRO A 150 22.05 -0.95 7.26
N VAL A 151 21.29 -0.02 7.84
CA VAL A 151 21.18 1.37 7.35
C VAL A 151 21.69 2.32 8.44
N PRO A 152 22.24 3.49 8.08
CA PRO A 152 22.72 4.44 9.09
C PRO A 152 21.61 4.90 10.06
N ARG A 153 20.36 5.03 9.55
CA ARG A 153 19.24 5.48 10.36
C ARG A 153 17.95 4.76 9.94
N LEU A 154 17.24 4.21 10.93
CA LEU A 154 15.94 3.53 10.73
C LEU A 154 14.89 4.23 11.58
N VAL A 155 13.76 4.60 10.97
CA VAL A 155 12.70 5.35 11.63
C VAL A 155 11.35 4.68 11.36
N VAL A 156 10.60 4.41 12.42
CA VAL A 156 9.24 3.88 12.28
C VAL A 156 8.32 5.07 12.01
N THR A 157 7.86 5.18 10.77
CA THR A 157 7.01 6.31 10.34
C THR A 157 5.58 5.90 10.04
N GLY A 158 5.35 4.65 9.65
CA GLY A 158 4.10 4.27 9.01
C GLY A 158 4.09 4.69 7.54
N THR A 159 2.97 4.46 6.87
CA THR A 159 2.75 4.84 5.47
C THR A 159 1.96 6.15 5.39
N PRO A 160 2.41 7.13 4.61
CA PRO A 160 1.63 8.36 4.39
C PRO A 160 0.31 8.01 3.69
N MET A 161 -0.77 8.54 4.22
CA MET A 161 -2.10 8.31 3.67
C MET A 161 -2.63 9.55 2.98
N ARG A 162 -3.38 9.33 1.90
CA ARG A 162 -4.06 10.41 1.20
C ARG A 162 -5.06 11.09 2.14
N ARG A 163 -5.14 12.41 2.07
CA ARG A 163 -6.05 13.20 2.91
C ARG A 163 -7.51 12.74 2.78
N ALA A 164 -7.94 12.45 1.54
CA ALA A 164 -9.30 11.96 1.27
C ALA A 164 -9.63 10.66 2.02
N LEU A 165 -8.61 9.85 2.34
CA LEU A 165 -8.81 8.62 3.11
C LEU A 165 -9.06 8.94 4.60
N LEU A 166 -8.30 9.90 5.13
CA LEU A 166 -8.42 10.33 6.54
C LEU A 166 -9.72 11.12 6.80
N GLU A 167 -10.24 11.81 5.77
CA GLU A 167 -11.44 12.64 5.85
C GLU A 167 -12.71 11.89 5.38
N GLY A 168 -12.65 10.57 5.32
CA GLY A 168 -13.79 9.75 4.95
C GLY A 168 -15.01 9.97 5.87
N ASN A 169 -16.21 9.97 5.29
CA ASN A 169 -17.45 10.22 5.99
C ASN A 169 -18.42 9.04 5.82
N ALA A 170 -18.89 8.49 6.93
CA ALA A 170 -19.73 7.30 6.92
C ALA A 170 -21.10 7.53 6.28
N GLU A 171 -21.68 8.72 6.47
CA GLU A 171 -22.98 9.05 5.85
C GLU A 171 -22.86 9.11 4.33
N ARG A 172 -21.83 9.82 3.82
CA ARG A 172 -21.57 9.86 2.38
C ARG A 172 -21.33 8.46 1.81
N GLY A 173 -20.62 7.60 2.58
CA GLY A 173 -20.38 6.22 2.17
C GLY A 173 -21.68 5.43 2.01
N ARG A 174 -22.57 5.53 2.99
CA ARG A 174 -23.88 4.86 2.94
C ARG A 174 -24.74 5.38 1.78
N GLU A 175 -24.79 6.70 1.59
CA GLU A 175 -25.54 7.32 0.48
C GLU A 175 -25.02 6.83 -0.88
N ARG A 176 -23.70 6.82 -1.06
CA ARG A 176 -23.05 6.35 -2.29
C ARG A 176 -23.41 4.89 -2.61
N LEU A 177 -23.53 4.07 -1.56
CA LEU A 177 -23.84 2.64 -1.69
C LEU A 177 -25.35 2.37 -1.79
N GLY A 178 -26.20 3.35 -1.47
CA GLY A 178 -27.65 3.20 -1.43
C GLY A 178 -28.13 2.35 -0.26
N PHE A 179 -27.36 2.31 0.83
CA PHE A 179 -27.71 1.53 2.04
C PHE A 179 -28.46 2.37 3.07
N GLN A 180 -29.42 1.76 3.77
CA GLN A 180 -30.16 2.40 4.86
C GLN A 180 -29.33 2.49 6.14
N GLN A 181 -29.71 3.45 6.96
CA GLN A 181 -29.07 3.54 8.29
C GLN A 181 -29.57 2.43 9.20
N UNK A 182 -28.48 1.90 9.88
CA UNK A 182 -28.87 0.98 10.79
C UNK A 182 -28.34 -0.34 10.62
N ILE A 183 -28.33 -0.63 9.45
CA ILE A 183 -27.79 -1.97 9.24
C ILE A 183 -26.26 -1.86 9.20
N PRO A 184 -25.55 -2.71 9.97
CA PRO A 184 -24.08 -2.65 9.95
C PRO A 184 -23.51 -3.13 8.61
N ILE A 185 -22.37 -2.56 8.22
CA ILE A 185 -21.77 -2.81 6.92
C ILE A 185 -20.51 -3.67 7.05
N ILE A 186 -20.45 -4.75 6.28
CA ILE A 186 -19.25 -5.57 6.08
C ILE A 186 -18.63 -5.18 4.75
N LEU A 187 -17.37 -4.80 4.76
CA LEU A 187 -16.61 -4.49 3.54
C LEU A 187 -15.63 -5.62 3.24
N VAL A 188 -15.70 -6.16 2.03
CA VAL A 188 -14.80 -7.23 1.58
C VAL A 188 -13.93 -6.70 0.44
N VAL A 189 -12.60 -6.82 0.58
CA VAL A 189 -11.65 -6.27 -0.40
C VAL A 189 -10.62 -7.32 -0.80
N GLY A 190 -10.68 -7.76 -2.04
CA GLY A 190 -9.74 -8.75 -2.59
C GLY A 190 -8.41 -8.17 -3.07
N GLY A 191 -8.30 -6.85 -3.15
CA GLY A 191 -7.15 -6.17 -3.77
C GLY A 191 -7.42 -5.87 -5.25
N SER A 192 -6.51 -5.12 -5.88
CA SER A 192 -6.71 -4.58 -7.25
C SER A 192 -6.92 -5.63 -8.34
N LEU A 193 -6.40 -6.84 -8.14
CA LEU A 193 -6.58 -7.95 -9.09
C LEU A 193 -7.74 -8.87 -8.69
N GLY A 194 -8.41 -8.58 -7.56
CA GLY A 194 -9.44 -9.43 -6.99
C GLY A 194 -8.85 -10.66 -6.31
N ALA A 195 -9.71 -11.53 -5.82
CA ALA A 195 -9.29 -12.77 -5.16
C ALA A 195 -10.32 -13.86 -5.43
N UNK A 196 -10.13 -14.55 -6.16
CA UNK A 196 -11.03 -15.46 -6.60
C UNK A 196 -11.67 -16.22 -5.56
N ARG A 197 -10.81 -16.81 -4.78
CA ARG A 197 -11.38 -17.61 -3.70
C ARG A 197 -12.14 -16.77 -2.63
N UNK A 198 -11.71 -15.66 -2.36
CA UNK A 198 -12.35 -14.85 -1.52
C UNK A 198 -13.62 -14.48 -2.04
N ASN A 199 -13.67 -14.06 -3.35
CA ASN A 199 -14.92 -13.73 -4.01
C ASN A 199 -15.93 -14.91 -3.98
N UNK A 200 -15.45 -15.97 -4.11
CA UNK A 200 -16.25 -17.01 -4.15
C UNK A 200 -16.89 -17.24 -2.90
N LEU A 201 -16.17 -17.28 -1.93
CA LEU A 201 -16.72 -17.50 -0.59
C LEU A 201 -17.69 -16.39 -0.12
N UNK A 202 -17.37 -15.28 -0.49
CA UNK A 202 -18.15 -14.27 -0.19
C UNK A 202 -19.45 -14.44 -0.71
N HIS A 203 -19.66 -14.85 -2.05
CA HIS A 203 -20.97 -15.11 -2.66
C HIS A 203 -21.72 -16.24 -1.94
N GLU A 204 -21.03 -17.33 -1.65
CA GLU A 204 -21.63 -18.46 -0.91
C GLU A 204 -22.11 -18.05 0.50
N ALA A 205 -21.47 -17.08 1.12
CA ALA A 205 -21.80 -16.63 2.48
C ALA A 205 -22.96 -15.64 2.51
N LEU A 206 -23.32 -15.03 1.41
CA LEU A 206 -24.35 -13.97 1.39
C LEU A 206 -25.66 -14.35 2.06
N UNK A 207 -25.90 -15.42 1.83
CA UNK A 207 -27.00 -15.85 2.29
C UNK A 207 -27.11 -15.90 3.69
N LEU A 208 -26.14 -16.07 4.33
CA LEU A 208 -26.08 -16.11 5.78
C LEU A 208 -25.81 -14.76 6.44
N LEU A 209 -25.47 -13.77 5.64
CA LEU A 209 -25.05 -12.45 6.11
C LEU A 209 -26.10 -11.36 5.90
N VAL A 210 -26.84 -11.39 4.80
CA VAL A 210 -27.72 -10.29 4.39
C VAL A 210 -28.93 -10.05 5.30
N ASP A 211 -29.27 -11.01 6.16
CA ASP A 211 -30.31 -10.80 7.19
C ASP A 211 -29.80 -9.91 8.35
N GLU A 212 -28.47 -9.78 8.50
CA GLU A 212 -27.86 -9.08 9.62
C GLU A 212 -27.01 -7.87 9.18
N PHE A 213 -26.49 -7.90 7.95
CA PHE A 213 -25.50 -6.95 7.45
C PHE A 213 -25.79 -6.49 6.03
N ASP A 214 -25.47 -5.25 5.74
CA ASP A 214 -25.23 -4.83 4.37
C ASP A 214 -23.78 -5.21 3.98
N VAL A 215 -23.57 -5.73 2.77
CA VAL A 215 -22.26 -6.20 2.33
C VAL A 215 -21.78 -5.43 1.12
N VAL A 216 -20.61 -4.83 1.21
CA VAL A 216 -19.89 -4.18 0.10
C VAL A 216 -18.74 -5.09 -0.30
N HIS A 217 -18.66 -5.45 -1.57
CA HIS A 217 -17.65 -6.36 -2.06
C HIS A 217 -16.86 -5.72 -3.22
N VAL A 218 -15.60 -5.36 -2.95
CA VAL A 218 -14.68 -4.88 -3.98
C VAL A 218 -14.01 -6.12 -4.57
N CYS A 219 -14.59 -6.63 -5.64
CA CYS A 219 -14.26 -7.95 -6.19
C CYS A 219 -13.11 -7.94 -7.20
N GLY A 220 -12.67 -6.76 -7.67
CA GLY A 220 -11.62 -6.64 -8.67
C GLY A 220 -12.18 -6.55 -10.09
N LEU A 221 -11.40 -5.97 -10.99
CA LEU A 221 -11.80 -5.74 -12.38
C LEU A 221 -12.22 -7.05 -13.08
N GLY A 222 -13.41 -7.04 -13.69
CA GLY A 222 -13.96 -8.16 -14.44
C GLY A 222 -14.50 -9.30 -13.57
N ASN A 223 -14.66 -9.10 -12.27
CA ASN A 223 -15.11 -10.14 -11.34
C ASN A 223 -16.51 -9.89 -10.76
N VAL A 224 -17.26 -8.96 -11.33
CA VAL A 224 -18.66 -8.73 -10.92
C VAL A 224 -19.52 -9.90 -11.38
N ASP A 225 -20.34 -10.41 -10.47
CA ASP A 225 -21.29 -11.49 -10.76
C ASP A 225 -22.70 -10.89 -10.95
N ALA A 226 -23.20 -10.91 -12.17
CA ALA A 226 -24.50 -10.35 -12.55
C ALA A 226 -25.68 -10.99 -11.79
N THR A 227 -25.51 -12.19 -11.23
CA THR A 227 -26.60 -12.86 -10.48
C THR A 227 -26.96 -12.12 -9.19
N HIS A 228 -26.06 -11.29 -8.67
CA HIS A 228 -26.25 -10.51 -7.44
C HIS A 228 -26.52 -9.01 -7.68
N GLU A 229 -26.76 -8.60 -8.92
CA GLU A 229 -26.88 -7.18 -9.30
C GLU A 229 -28.05 -6.46 -8.61
N ASN A 230 -29.11 -7.19 -8.30
CA ASN A 230 -30.35 -6.61 -7.74
C ASN A 230 -30.55 -6.86 -6.24
N ASP A 231 -29.54 -7.36 -5.54
CA ASP A 231 -29.64 -7.59 -4.10
C ASP A 231 -29.66 -6.25 -3.36
N SER A 232 -30.66 -6.03 -2.49
CA SER A 232 -30.81 -4.77 -1.75
C SER A 232 -29.73 -4.60 -0.67
N HIS A 233 -29.17 -5.70 -0.16
CA HIS A 233 -28.21 -5.71 0.94
C HIS A 233 -26.79 -6.04 0.49
N TYR A 234 -26.54 -6.06 -0.83
CA TYR A 234 -25.24 -6.41 -1.37
C TYR A 234 -24.87 -5.47 -2.52
N ARG A 235 -23.65 -4.95 -2.50
CA ARG A 235 -23.10 -4.09 -3.55
C ARG A 235 -21.76 -4.60 -3.99
N GLN A 236 -21.65 -4.91 -5.27
CA GLN A 236 -20.38 -5.27 -5.89
C GLN A 236 -19.77 -4.05 -6.56
N LEU A 237 -18.48 -3.90 -6.38
CA LEU A 237 -17.68 -2.85 -7.01
C LEU A 237 -16.43 -3.51 -7.62
N GLU A 238 -16.17 -3.25 -8.89
CA GLU A 238 -14.92 -3.75 -9.50
C GLU A 238 -13.70 -3.08 -8.86
N TYR A 239 -13.81 -1.78 -8.64
CA TYR A 239 -12.73 -0.96 -8.13
C TYR A 239 -13.34 0.31 -7.54
N VAL A 240 -12.69 0.89 -6.54
CA VAL A 240 -13.11 2.17 -5.97
C VAL A 240 -11.99 3.18 -6.20
N ASP A 241 -12.23 4.14 -7.07
CA ASP A 241 -11.28 5.22 -7.36
C ASP A 241 -11.57 6.41 -6.45
N ASP A 242 -12.79 6.92 -6.51
CA ASP A 242 -13.24 8.04 -5.69
C ASP A 242 -14.17 7.56 -4.58
N GLY A 243 -14.08 8.18 -3.40
CA GLY A 243 -14.92 7.84 -2.26
C GLY A 243 -14.45 6.65 -1.44
N TRP A 244 -13.22 6.15 -1.67
CA TRP A 244 -12.68 5.01 -0.90
C TRP A 244 -12.68 5.29 0.60
N GLY A 245 -12.32 6.54 0.99
CA GLY A 245 -12.35 6.95 2.40
C GLY A 245 -13.76 6.86 3.00
N ASP A 246 -14.78 7.25 2.23
CA ASP A 246 -16.18 7.21 2.69
C ASP A 246 -16.66 5.77 2.87
N ILE A 247 -16.31 4.89 1.93
CA ILE A 247 -16.66 3.45 2.02
C ILE A 247 -15.97 2.81 3.23
N LEU A 248 -14.68 3.10 3.44
CA LEU A 248 -13.98 2.62 4.64
C LEU A 248 -14.61 3.21 5.91
N ALA A 249 -14.99 4.50 5.89
CA ALA A 249 -15.57 5.15 7.07
C ALA A 249 -16.87 4.47 7.48
N CYS A 250 -17.73 4.07 6.54
CA CYS A 250 -19.03 3.45 6.86
C CYS A 250 -18.94 1.96 7.20
N ALA A 251 -17.80 1.29 6.93
CA ALA A 251 -17.64 -0.14 7.23
C ALA A 251 -17.46 -0.39 8.73
N ASP A 252 -18.22 -1.35 9.27
CA ASP A 252 -18.11 -1.80 10.66
C ASP A 252 -17.05 -2.89 10.85
N VAL A 253 -16.90 -3.78 9.85
CA VAL A 253 -15.85 -4.81 9.81
C VAL A 253 -15.31 -4.85 8.38
N VAL A 254 -14.00 -4.95 8.25
CA VAL A 254 -13.35 -5.05 6.94
C VAL A 254 -12.64 -6.41 6.81
N ILE A 255 -12.93 -7.12 5.73
CA ILE A 255 -12.20 -8.34 5.35
C ILE A 255 -11.27 -7.95 4.20
N SER A 256 -9.97 -8.19 4.38
CA SER A 256 -8.98 -7.69 3.41
C SER A 256 -7.82 -8.66 3.22
N ARG A 257 -7.17 -8.59 2.07
CA ARG A 257 -5.83 -9.13 1.91
C ARG A 257 -4.86 -8.37 2.84
N ALA A 258 -3.72 -8.98 3.14
CA ALA A 258 -2.76 -8.43 4.10
C ALA A 258 -1.55 -7.74 3.42
N GLY A 259 -1.82 -7.00 2.34
CA GLY A 259 -0.79 -6.11 1.79
C GLY A 259 -0.44 -5.03 2.82
N ALA A 260 0.84 -4.71 2.97
CA ALA A 260 1.31 -3.84 4.06
C ALA A 260 0.57 -2.49 4.12
N ASN A 261 0.32 -1.85 2.95
CA ASN A 261 -0.38 -0.57 2.93
C ASN A 261 -1.83 -0.72 3.41
N SER A 262 -2.54 -1.79 2.94
CA SER A 262 -3.91 -2.05 3.38
C SER A 262 -3.97 -2.32 4.89
N VAL A 263 -3.03 -3.10 5.41
CA VAL A 263 -2.94 -3.35 6.86
C VAL A 263 -2.79 -2.01 7.60
N VAL A 264 -1.81 -1.19 7.23
CA VAL A 264 -1.57 0.09 7.91
C VAL A 264 -2.78 1.03 7.78
N GLU A 265 -3.44 1.06 6.61
CA GLU A 265 -4.67 1.84 6.42
C GLU A 265 -5.75 1.43 7.43
N LEU A 266 -6.03 0.13 7.53
CA LEU A 266 -7.07 -0.38 8.43
C LEU A 266 -6.73 -0.10 9.89
N LEU A 267 -5.47 -0.32 10.30
CA LEU A 267 -5.03 -0.06 11.67
C LEU A 267 -5.13 1.43 12.01
N THR A 268 -4.67 2.30 11.12
CA THR A 268 -4.69 3.77 11.33
C THR A 268 -6.12 4.32 11.38
N LEU A 269 -7.02 3.76 10.56
CA LEU A 269 -8.43 4.18 10.52
C LEU A 269 -9.28 3.51 11.61
N ASN A 270 -8.65 2.77 12.53
CA ASN A 270 -9.32 2.06 13.64
C ASN A 270 -10.43 1.10 13.15
N LYS A 271 -10.21 0.42 12.02
CA LYS A 271 -11.21 -0.49 11.43
C LYS A 271 -11.05 -1.91 11.97
N PRO A 272 -12.05 -2.44 12.72
CA PRO A 272 -12.07 -3.86 13.07
C PRO A 272 -11.92 -4.68 11.79
N ASN A 273 -10.96 -5.62 11.79
CA ASN A 273 -10.61 -6.24 10.52
C ASN A 273 -10.23 -7.71 10.63
N ILE A 274 -10.47 -8.41 9.53
CA ILE A 274 -10.12 -9.82 9.33
C ILE A 274 -9.17 -9.84 8.13
N LEU A 275 -7.94 -10.27 8.36
CA LEU A 275 -6.94 -10.36 7.30
C LEU A 275 -6.90 -11.78 6.74
N VAL A 276 -6.95 -11.88 5.41
CA VAL A 276 -6.82 -13.15 4.68
C VAL A 276 -5.59 -13.02 3.78
N PRO A 277 -4.40 -13.36 4.30
CA PRO A 277 -3.18 -13.21 3.51
C PRO A 277 -3.14 -14.14 2.29
N LEU A 278 -2.46 -13.71 1.23
CA LEU A 278 -2.17 -14.59 0.10
C LEU A 278 -1.25 -15.72 0.57
N PRO A 279 -1.57 -16.98 0.18
CA PRO A 279 -0.73 -18.10 0.59
C PRO A 279 0.68 -18.03 -0.02
N ALA A 280 1.64 -18.65 0.64
CA ALA A 280 3.05 -18.66 0.21
C ALA A 280 3.25 -19.34 -1.16
N THR A 281 2.28 -20.14 -1.60
CA THR A 281 2.31 -20.81 -2.92
C THR A 281 2.16 -19.83 -4.08
N VAL A 282 1.54 -18.66 -3.84
CA VAL A 282 1.28 -17.66 -4.90
C VAL A 282 1.89 -16.28 -4.59
N SER A 283 2.58 -16.14 -3.45
CA SER A 283 3.20 -14.89 -3.03
C SER A 283 4.61 -15.14 -2.47
N ARG A 284 5.29 -14.07 -2.06
CA ARG A 284 6.58 -14.17 -1.37
C ARG A 284 6.44 -14.54 0.12
N GLY A 285 5.21 -14.63 0.62
CA GLY A 285 4.95 -14.78 2.05
C GLY A 285 4.89 -13.45 2.80
N ASP A 286 5.13 -12.34 2.12
CA ASP A 286 5.09 -10.99 2.71
C ASP A 286 3.75 -10.70 3.39
N GLN A 287 2.63 -11.09 2.75
CA GLN A 287 1.30 -10.88 3.35
C GLN A 287 1.09 -11.71 4.61
N ILE A 288 1.65 -12.92 4.65
CA ILE A 288 1.57 -13.77 5.85
C ILE A 288 2.30 -13.09 7.01
N GLU A 289 3.51 -12.56 6.76
CA GLU A 289 4.28 -11.86 7.79
C GLU A 289 3.60 -10.56 8.26
N ASN A 290 3.00 -9.79 7.33
CA ASN A 290 2.25 -8.59 7.67
C ASN A 290 1.02 -8.93 8.53
N ALA A 291 0.28 -10.00 8.15
CA ALA A 291 -0.89 -10.46 8.91
C ALA A 291 -0.48 -10.95 10.30
N GLU A 292 0.60 -11.72 10.39
CA GLU A 292 1.11 -12.24 11.66
C GLU A 292 1.55 -11.10 12.60
N PHE A 293 2.18 -10.06 12.07
CA PHE A 293 2.50 -8.87 12.87
C PHE A 293 1.22 -8.28 13.47
N ALA A 294 0.20 -8.05 12.65
CA ALA A 294 -1.04 -7.43 13.10
C ALA A 294 -1.79 -8.33 14.10
N HIS A 295 -1.75 -9.64 13.89
CA HIS A 295 -2.37 -10.63 14.78
C HIS A 295 -1.66 -10.67 16.14
N SER A 296 -0.33 -10.82 16.13
CA SER A 296 0.48 -10.92 17.36
C SER A 296 0.40 -9.67 18.21
N ALA A 297 0.24 -8.51 17.58
CA ALA A 297 0.02 -7.23 18.27
C ALA A 297 -1.43 -7.06 18.78
N GLY A 298 -2.33 -7.96 18.41
CA GLY A 298 -3.73 -7.91 18.81
C GLY A 298 -4.56 -6.89 18.05
N TYR A 299 -4.16 -6.53 16.83
CA TYR A 299 -4.85 -5.53 16.00
C TYR A 299 -5.81 -6.13 14.99
N SER A 300 -5.62 -7.41 14.64
CA SER A 300 -6.36 -8.04 13.55
C SER A 300 -6.68 -9.50 13.87
N LYS A 301 -7.84 -9.96 13.40
CA LYS A 301 -8.12 -11.37 13.29
C LYS A 301 -7.52 -11.86 11.97
N VAL A 302 -6.93 -13.06 11.95
CA VAL A 302 -6.32 -13.62 10.74
C VAL A 302 -6.96 -14.96 10.41
N LEU A 303 -7.29 -15.17 9.14
CA LEU A 303 -7.78 -16.44 8.61
C LEU A 303 -6.88 -16.86 7.46
N GLN A 304 -6.37 -18.09 7.53
CA GLN A 304 -5.57 -18.63 6.42
C GLN A 304 -6.49 -19.06 5.28
N GLU A 305 -6.13 -18.69 4.05
CA GLU A 305 -7.01 -18.92 2.89
C GLU A 305 -7.32 -20.39 2.64
N ASP A 306 -6.38 -21.28 2.89
CA ASP A 306 -6.56 -22.73 2.69
C ASP A 306 -7.50 -23.39 3.72
N GLU A 307 -7.63 -22.78 4.90
CA GLU A 307 -8.56 -23.25 5.95
C GLU A 307 -9.95 -22.58 5.85
N LEU A 308 -10.08 -21.56 4.99
CA LEU A 308 -11.25 -20.72 4.94
C LEU A 308 -12.43 -21.43 4.26
N ASN A 309 -13.59 -21.41 4.93
CA ASN A 309 -14.87 -21.85 4.39
C ASN A 309 -15.99 -20.93 4.88
N VAL A 310 -17.19 -21.12 4.37
CA VAL A 310 -18.36 -20.25 4.66
C VAL A 310 -18.65 -20.16 6.17
N GLU A 311 -18.62 -21.30 6.86
CA GLU A 311 -18.90 -21.34 8.31
C GLU A 311 -17.87 -20.56 9.12
N ILE A 312 -16.57 -20.78 8.84
CA ILE A 312 -15.48 -20.07 9.52
C ILE A 312 -15.58 -18.57 9.24
N LEU A 313 -15.81 -18.19 7.98
CA LEU A 313 -15.90 -16.79 7.58
C LEU A 313 -17.06 -16.08 8.31
N THR A 314 -18.28 -16.61 8.21
CA THR A 314 -19.48 -15.99 8.80
C THR A 314 -19.40 -15.94 10.33
N ARG A 315 -18.91 -17.01 10.97
CA ARG A 315 -18.69 -17.04 12.42
C ARG A 315 -17.68 -15.96 12.85
N THR A 316 -16.56 -15.84 12.11
CA THR A 316 -15.53 -14.85 12.44
C THR A 316 -16.01 -13.41 12.22
N ILE A 317 -16.81 -13.16 11.18
CA ILE A 317 -17.43 -11.85 10.95
C ILE A 317 -18.27 -11.46 12.17
N ARG A 318 -19.17 -12.36 12.61
CA ARG A 318 -20.02 -12.12 13.78
C ARG A 318 -19.20 -11.92 15.06
N GLU A 319 -18.15 -12.71 15.26
CA GLU A 319 -17.23 -12.58 16.40
C GLU A 319 -16.56 -11.20 16.42
N VAL A 320 -15.99 -10.76 15.29
CA VAL A 320 -15.30 -9.46 15.21
C VAL A 320 -16.30 -8.31 15.38
N PHE A 321 -17.47 -8.41 14.73
CA PHE A 321 -18.52 -7.40 14.85
C PHE A 321 -19.04 -7.26 16.28
N SER A 322 -19.36 -8.38 16.93
CA SER A 322 -19.89 -8.37 18.31
C SER A 322 -18.86 -7.76 19.30
N ASN A 323 -17.57 -7.89 19.00
CA ASN A 323 -16.50 -7.40 19.82
C ASN A 323 -15.83 -6.14 19.23
N ARG A 324 -16.54 -5.37 18.36
CA ARG A 324 -15.91 -4.28 17.64
C ARG A 324 -15.35 -3.19 18.55
N SER A 325 -15.97 -2.91 19.69
CA SER A 325 -15.45 -1.92 20.65
C SER A 325 -14.10 -2.35 21.24
N PHE A 326 -13.94 -3.64 21.52
CA PHE A 326 -12.65 -4.19 21.96
C PHE A 326 -11.57 -4.01 20.88
N TRP A 327 -11.91 -4.32 19.61
CA TRP A 327 -10.96 -4.14 18.50
C TRP A 327 -10.58 -2.66 18.33
N GLN A 328 -11.56 -1.75 18.38
CA GLN A 328 -11.32 -0.32 18.23
C GLN A 328 -10.42 0.22 19.35
N GLU A 329 -10.64 -0.22 20.60
CA GLU A 329 -9.75 0.15 21.73
C GLU A 329 -8.31 -0.31 21.47
N ARG A 330 -8.12 -1.51 20.94
CA ARG A 330 -6.78 -2.00 20.64
C ARG A 330 -6.15 -1.24 19.48
N LEU A 331 -6.92 -1.02 18.42
CA LEU A 331 -6.46 -0.30 17.23
C LEU A 331 -6.03 1.13 17.57
N SER A 332 -6.73 1.80 18.50
CA SER A 332 -6.36 3.16 18.92
C SER A 332 -4.93 3.24 19.51
N LYS A 333 -4.37 2.11 19.93
CA LYS A 333 -3.00 2.01 20.46
C LYS A 333 -1.94 1.85 19.37
N PHE A 334 -2.36 1.58 18.12
CA PHE A 334 -1.42 1.47 16.99
C PHE A 334 -0.69 2.79 16.76
N GLY A 335 -1.33 3.90 17.09
CA GLY A 335 -0.74 5.22 17.03
C GLY A 335 -0.90 5.87 15.67
N SER A 336 -1.24 7.11 15.69
CA SER A 336 -1.36 7.93 14.50
C SER A 336 -0.12 8.80 14.26
N UNK A 337 1.01 8.20 14.13
CA UNK A 337 1.99 8.86 13.84
C UNK A 337 1.67 9.52 12.73
N ASP A 338 1.89 10.75 12.61
CA ASP A 338 1.79 11.49 11.38
C ASP A 338 2.91 11.03 10.43
N ALA A 339 2.65 9.97 9.73
CA ALA A 339 3.62 9.36 8.81
C ALA A 339 4.17 10.37 7.81
N LEU A 340 3.31 11.26 7.32
CA LEU A 340 3.72 12.30 6.36
C LEU A 340 4.72 13.26 7.02
N ALA A 341 4.39 13.81 8.19
CA ALA A 341 5.29 14.74 8.89
C ALA A 341 6.63 14.08 9.23
N LEU A 342 6.61 12.82 9.69
CA LEU A 342 7.84 12.09 10.02
C LEU A 342 8.71 11.88 8.78
N ILE A 343 8.14 11.48 7.65
CA ILE A 343 8.91 11.27 6.42
C ILE A 343 9.44 12.60 5.89
N ILE A 344 8.64 13.67 5.93
CA ILE A 344 9.11 15.00 5.52
C ILE A 344 10.30 15.44 6.39
N SER A 345 10.21 15.22 7.70
CA SER A 345 11.31 15.53 8.62
C SER A 345 12.60 14.76 8.25
N GLU A 346 12.47 13.49 7.87
CA GLU A 346 13.63 12.69 7.43
C GLU A 346 14.19 13.19 6.09
N ILE A 347 13.34 13.62 5.17
CA ILE A 347 13.75 14.21 3.90
C ILE A 347 14.55 15.51 4.16
N GLU A 348 14.02 16.39 5.01
CA GLU A 348 14.68 17.66 5.32
C GLU A 348 15.99 17.44 6.09
N ARG A 349 16.02 16.46 7.01
CA ARG A 349 17.24 16.12 7.73
C ARG A 349 18.32 15.57 6.78
N ALA A 350 17.92 14.69 5.84
CA ALA A 350 18.89 14.13 4.88
C ALA A 350 19.59 15.21 4.04
N ILE A 351 18.89 16.30 3.72
CA ILE A 351 19.47 17.45 3.02
C ILE A 351 20.45 18.17 3.95
N ALA A 352 20.03 18.46 5.18
CA ALA A 352 20.86 19.21 6.15
C ALA A 352 22.15 18.48 6.53
N ASP A 353 22.15 17.14 6.51
CA ASP A 353 23.33 16.34 6.83
C ASP A 353 24.41 16.40 5.73
N VAL A 354 24.10 16.93 4.53
CA VAL A 354 25.03 17.06 3.40
C VAL A 354 25.62 18.48 3.33
N ASP A 355 24.89 19.50 3.79
CA ASP A 355 25.34 20.90 3.85
C ASP A 355 26.38 21.10 4.96
#